data_128cdcbecc51215ac8f5ca10ad276ed6
#
_entry.id   128cdcbecc51215ac8f5ca10ad276ed6
#
_cell.length_a   1.000
_cell.length_b   1.000
_cell.length_c   1.000
_cell.angle_alpha   90.00
_cell.angle_beta   90.00
_cell.angle_gamma   90.00
#
_symmetry.space_group_name_H-M   'P 1'
#
loop_
_entity.id
_entity.type
_entity.pdbx_description
1 polymer ?
#
loop_
_entity_poly.entity_id
_entity_poly.type
_entity_poly.pdbx_seq_one_letter_code
_entity_poly.pdbx_strand_id
1 'polypeptide(L)' 'IEAEILPNSAFANKKLNEMELPKTIRIGAILRNKTIIIPNSETVFKENDDVVFFSETASVKQLEKLLSIRQQFS' A
#
# COMPACT_ATOMS: atom_id res chain seq x y z
N ILE A 1 3.76 -4.49 7.63
CA ILE A 1 4.13 -3.07 7.43
C ILE A 1 2.87 -2.26 7.21
N GLU A 2 2.77 -1.19 7.92
CA GLU A 2 1.72 -0.21 7.73
C GLU A 2 2.34 1.06 7.15
N ALA A 3 1.72 1.63 6.12
CA ALA A 3 2.30 2.76 5.42
C ALA A 3 1.23 3.71 4.90
N GLU A 4 1.52 5.00 4.94
CA GLU A 4 0.62 6.04 4.44
C GLU A 4 0.91 6.34 2.97
N ILE A 5 -0.15 6.47 2.17
CA ILE A 5 -0.03 6.85 0.76
C ILE A 5 0.14 8.36 0.67
N LEU A 6 1.30 8.80 0.23
CA LEU A 6 1.59 10.23 0.04
C LEU A 6 1.08 10.70 -1.33
N PRO A 7 0.81 12.02 -1.49
CA PRO A 7 0.27 12.56 -2.74
C PRO A 7 1.10 12.26 -3.98
N ASN A 8 2.41 12.17 -3.83
CA ASN A 8 3.32 11.88 -4.95
C ASN A 8 3.70 10.40 -5.06
N SER A 9 3.02 9.55 -4.31
CA SER A 9 3.27 8.11 -4.36
C SER A 9 2.84 7.54 -5.71
N ALA A 10 3.55 6.52 -6.16
CA ALA A 10 3.16 5.78 -7.35
C ALA A 10 1.79 5.10 -7.21
N PHE A 11 1.31 4.91 -5.98
CA PHE A 11 0.03 4.27 -5.71
C PHE A 11 -1.16 5.23 -5.70
N ALA A 12 -0.92 6.53 -5.49
CA ALA A 12 -2.02 7.48 -5.34
C ALA A 12 -2.87 7.52 -6.61
N ASN A 13 -4.20 7.37 -6.43
CA ASN A 13 -5.19 7.40 -7.51
C ASN A 13 -5.10 6.25 -8.51
N LYS A 14 -4.45 5.16 -8.15
CA LYS A 14 -4.36 3.97 -9.01
C LYS A 14 -5.14 2.81 -8.41
N LYS A 15 -5.62 1.94 -9.30
CA LYS A 15 -6.28 0.71 -8.90
C LYS A 15 -5.26 -0.34 -8.49
N LEU A 16 -5.68 -1.24 -7.62
CA LEU A 16 -4.82 -2.35 -7.21
C LEU A 16 -4.32 -3.16 -8.41
N ASN A 17 -5.17 -3.43 -9.40
CA ASN A 17 -4.77 -4.20 -10.57
C ASN A 17 -3.79 -3.48 -11.50
N GLU A 18 -3.61 -2.18 -11.31
CA GLU A 18 -2.61 -1.40 -12.05
C GLU A 18 -1.24 -1.44 -11.40
N MET A 19 -1.16 -2.01 -10.19
CA MET A 19 0.09 -2.10 -9.45
C MET A 19 0.82 -3.39 -9.81
N GLU A 20 2.09 -3.27 -10.16
CA GLU A 20 2.94 -4.42 -10.44
C GLU A 20 3.70 -4.81 -9.19
N LEU A 21 2.97 -5.36 -8.21
CA LEU A 21 3.59 -5.77 -6.97
C LEU A 21 4.28 -7.13 -7.13
N PRO A 22 5.46 -7.30 -6.53
CA PRO A 22 6.07 -8.61 -6.42
C PRO A 22 5.14 -9.60 -5.71
N LYS A 23 5.23 -10.88 -6.05
CA LYS A 23 4.39 -11.92 -5.45
C LYS A 23 4.60 -12.06 -3.94
N THR A 24 5.71 -11.57 -3.43
CA THR A 24 6.06 -11.59 -2.01
C THR A 24 5.40 -10.49 -1.21
N ILE A 25 4.67 -9.59 -1.87
CA ILE A 25 4.00 -8.46 -1.23
C ILE A 25 2.50 -8.58 -1.47
N ARG A 26 1.72 -8.47 -0.39
CA ARG A 26 0.26 -8.50 -0.46
C ARG A 26 -0.32 -7.36 0.33
N ILE A 27 -1.46 -6.85 -0.09
CA ILE A 27 -2.17 -5.81 0.62
C ILE A 27 -3.28 -6.47 1.43
N GLY A 28 -3.24 -6.28 2.75
CA GLY A 28 -4.22 -6.87 3.66
C GLY A 28 -5.43 -5.99 3.89
N ALA A 29 -5.21 -4.69 4.05
CA ALA A 29 -6.30 -3.76 4.36
C ALA A 29 -5.89 -2.33 4.07
N ILE A 30 -6.89 -1.48 3.87
CA ILE A 30 -6.73 -0.03 3.76
C ILE A 30 -7.56 0.62 4.85
N LEU A 31 -6.95 1.53 5.62
CA LEU A 31 -7.67 2.35 6.59
C LEU A 31 -7.87 3.73 5.98
N ARG A 32 -9.11 4.12 5.77
CA ARG A 32 -9.50 5.39 5.16
C ARG A 32 -10.59 6.03 5.99
N ASN A 33 -10.34 7.23 6.54
CA ASN A 33 -11.33 7.95 7.34
C ASN A 33 -11.96 7.07 8.44
N LYS A 34 -11.11 6.34 9.16
CA LYS A 34 -11.52 5.43 10.24
C LYS A 34 -12.35 4.22 9.76
N THR A 35 -12.39 3.99 8.47
CA THR A 35 -13.09 2.83 7.89
C THR A 35 -12.06 1.85 7.34
N ILE A 36 -12.26 0.57 7.64
CA ILE A 36 -11.40 -0.50 7.12
C ILE A 36 -11.99 -0.97 5.79
N ILE A 37 -11.14 -0.96 4.76
CA ILE A 37 -11.49 -1.43 3.42
C ILE A 37 -10.67 -2.67 3.14
N ILE A 38 -11.33 -3.76 2.76
CA ILE A 38 -10.65 -4.96 2.28
C ILE A 38 -10.54 -4.81 0.77
N PRO A 39 -9.32 -4.63 0.22
CA PRO A 39 -9.18 -4.30 -1.19
C PRO A 39 -9.48 -5.47 -2.12
N ASN A 40 -9.93 -5.12 -3.32
CA ASN A 40 -10.02 -6.05 -4.44
C ASN A 40 -9.26 -5.43 -5.64
N SER A 41 -9.26 -6.11 -6.78
CA SER A 41 -8.51 -5.66 -7.94
C SER A 41 -8.93 -4.27 -8.46
N GLU A 42 -10.16 -3.85 -8.19
CA GLU A 42 -10.70 -2.57 -8.65
C GLU A 42 -10.57 -1.44 -7.62
N THR A 43 -10.07 -1.75 -6.43
CA THR A 43 -9.92 -0.75 -5.37
C THR A 43 -8.91 0.32 -5.78
N VAL A 44 -9.29 1.59 -5.66
CA VAL A 44 -8.42 2.73 -5.94
C VAL A 44 -7.79 3.20 -4.64
N PHE A 45 -6.48 3.34 -4.64
CA PHE A 45 -5.75 3.93 -3.52
C PHE A 45 -5.87 5.44 -3.57
N LYS A 46 -5.99 6.06 -2.42
CA LYS A 46 -6.09 7.51 -2.30
C LYS A 46 -5.01 8.07 -1.39
N GLU A 47 -4.71 9.35 -1.57
CA GLU A 47 -3.82 10.06 -0.67
C GLU A 47 -4.30 9.93 0.76
N ASN A 48 -3.37 9.82 1.68
CA ASN A 48 -3.60 9.71 3.11
C ASN A 48 -4.22 8.38 3.56
N ASP A 49 -4.42 7.43 2.64
CA ASP A 49 -4.79 6.06 3.04
C ASP A 49 -3.65 5.45 3.85
N ASP A 50 -4.00 4.75 4.91
CA ASP A 50 -3.06 3.88 5.61
C ASP A 50 -3.25 2.47 5.07
N VAL A 51 -2.19 1.89 4.55
CA VAL A 51 -2.26 0.59 3.89
C VAL A 51 -1.43 -0.42 4.69
N VAL A 52 -2.04 -1.56 4.99
CA VAL A 52 -1.35 -2.66 5.66
C VAL A 52 -0.85 -3.64 4.61
N PHE A 53 0.46 -3.81 4.57
CA PHE A 53 1.12 -4.73 3.65
C PHE A 53 1.64 -5.95 4.40
N PHE A 54 1.54 -7.09 3.75
CA PHE A 54 2.23 -8.30 4.16
C PHE A 54 3.34 -8.57 3.15
N SER A 55 4.58 -8.61 3.62
CA SER A 55 5.71 -8.85 2.73
C SER A 55 6.74 -9.72 3.43
N GLU A 56 7.52 -10.43 2.63
CA GLU A 56 8.72 -11.08 3.15
C GLU A 56 9.75 -10.03 3.51
N THR A 57 10.57 -10.30 4.52
CA THR A 57 11.56 -9.35 5.02
C THR A 57 12.46 -8.82 3.91
N ALA A 58 12.86 -9.67 3.00
CA ALA A 58 13.72 -9.28 1.89
C ALA A 58 13.07 -8.30 0.92
N SER A 59 11.74 -8.22 0.91
CA SER A 59 10.98 -7.35 -0.01
C SER A 59 10.65 -5.98 0.58
N VAL A 60 10.95 -5.75 1.85
CA VAL A 60 10.58 -4.49 2.53
C VAL A 60 11.20 -3.28 1.84
N LYS A 61 12.49 -3.33 1.52
CA LYS A 61 13.16 -2.21 0.86
C LYS A 61 12.62 -1.93 -0.52
N GLN A 62 12.24 -2.98 -1.25
CA GLN A 62 11.63 -2.83 -2.56
C GLN A 62 10.26 -2.15 -2.44
N LEU A 63 9.49 -2.51 -1.44
CA LEU A 63 8.21 -1.89 -1.16
C LEU A 63 8.37 -0.41 -0.83
N GLU A 64 9.36 -0.07 0.00
CA GLU A 64 9.67 1.33 0.33
C GLU A 64 9.92 2.17 -0.92
N LYS A 65 10.71 1.65 -1.85
CA LYS A 65 11.04 2.36 -3.09
C LYS A 65 9.80 2.54 -3.97
N LEU A 66 8.96 1.52 -4.07
CA LEU A 66 7.77 1.58 -4.91
C LEU A 66 6.77 2.60 -4.41
N LEU A 67 6.62 2.72 -3.11
CA LEU A 67 5.57 3.53 -2.52
C LEU A 67 5.98 4.97 -2.26
N SER A 68 7.28 5.22 -2.09
CA SER A 68 7.78 6.55 -1.65
C SER A 68 6.99 7.04 -0.45
N ILE A 69 6.83 6.20 0.56
CA ILE A 69 5.91 6.43 1.67
C ILE A 69 6.66 6.55 2.98
N ARG A 70 5.98 7.16 3.97
CA ARG A 70 6.42 7.13 5.35
C ARG A 70 6.05 5.78 5.94
N GLN A 71 7.04 5.06 6.47
CA GLN A 71 6.83 3.75 7.05
C GLN A 71 6.73 3.79 8.55
N GLN A 72 5.88 2.90 9.07
CA GLN A 72 5.85 2.56 10.48
C GLN A 72 5.93 1.04 10.58
N PHE A 73 6.85 0.56 11.39
CA PHE A 73 6.94 -0.86 11.67
C PHE A 73 6.15 -1.16 12.93
N SER A 74 5.19 -2.04 12.82
CA SER A 74 4.42 -2.49 13.97
C SER A 74 5.03 -3.74 14.59
#